data_5558cb001d189ee62d896dcb6a85b2dd
#
_entry.id   5558cb001d189ee62d896dcb6a85b2dd
#
_cell.length_a   1.000
_cell.length_b   1.000
_cell.length_c   1.000
_cell.angle_alpha   90.00
_cell.angle_beta   90.00
_cell.angle_gamma   90.00
#
_symmetry.space_group_name_H-M   'P 1'
#
loop_
_entity.id
_entity.type
_entity.pdbx_description
1 polymer ?
#
loop_
_entity_poly.entity_id
_entity_poly.type
_entity_poly.pdbx_seq_one_letter_code
_entity_poly.pdbx_strand_id
1 'polypeptide(L)'
;MPDSQTLMLIIAATVAAVVLFRLYTVLGRRTGHEPQPPETRTLPQPDTRAPAAPALPDSAGNGLLDIQLADRGFDKARFLEGARTAYQMIQKAFAAGDRLALKPLLSEDVLGAFEAHIAERGGPAKETLAGITDARIAAASLHNRIAEITVAFRAQFTDGTNQNDITDLWTFARPIGASDPNWVLVATSGEAS
;
A
#
# COMPACT_ATOMS: atom_id res chain seq x y z
N MET A 1 -3.94 -37.45 23.40
CA MET A 1 -3.38 -36.07 23.43
C MET A 1 -2.45 -35.99 22.25
N PRO A 2 -2.66 -35.11 21.29
CA PRO A 2 -1.71 -34.99 20.19
C PRO A 2 -0.38 -34.48 20.75
N ASP A 3 0.69 -35.14 20.35
CA ASP A 3 2.05 -34.80 20.77
C ASP A 3 2.40 -33.38 20.27
N SER A 4 3.21 -32.64 21.03
CA SER A 4 3.62 -31.26 20.73
C SER A 4 4.23 -31.15 19.32
N GLN A 5 4.85 -32.22 18.80
CA GLN A 5 5.35 -32.30 17.43
C GLN A 5 4.22 -32.30 16.39
N THR A 6 3.14 -33.06 16.65
CA THR A 6 1.96 -33.10 15.75
C THR A 6 1.24 -31.76 15.71
N LEU A 7 1.14 -31.08 16.84
CA LEU A 7 0.55 -29.73 16.90
C LEU A 7 1.38 -28.71 16.13
N MET A 8 2.72 -28.73 16.25
CA MET A 8 3.62 -27.87 15.47
C MET A 8 3.52 -28.13 13.97
N LEU A 9 3.40 -29.40 13.55
CA LEU A 9 3.24 -29.74 12.13
C LEU A 9 1.90 -29.25 11.57
N ILE A 10 0.82 -29.31 12.35
CA ILE A 10 -0.50 -28.80 11.94
C ILE A 10 -0.47 -27.26 11.80
N ILE A 11 0.17 -26.58 12.75
CA ILE A 11 0.33 -25.11 12.69
C ILE A 11 1.18 -24.72 11.48
N ALA A 12 2.30 -25.39 11.23
CA ALA A 12 3.16 -25.13 10.08
C ALA A 12 2.42 -25.39 8.75
N ALA A 13 1.62 -26.46 8.67
CA ALA A 13 0.82 -26.78 7.48
C ALA A 13 -0.28 -25.76 7.23
N THR A 14 -0.94 -25.26 8.27
CA THR A 14 -1.97 -24.19 8.13
C THR A 14 -1.37 -22.86 7.69
N VAL A 15 -0.23 -22.46 8.23
CA VAL A 15 0.49 -21.26 7.81
C VAL A 15 0.93 -21.39 6.35
N ALA A 16 1.50 -22.54 5.96
CA ALA A 16 1.89 -22.79 4.57
C ALA A 16 0.69 -22.75 3.61
N ALA A 17 -0.46 -23.31 4.00
CA ALA A 17 -1.69 -23.28 3.20
C ALA A 17 -2.22 -21.84 3.01
N VAL A 18 -2.19 -21.00 4.04
CA VAL A 18 -2.60 -19.59 3.97
C VAL A 18 -1.66 -18.80 3.06
N VAL A 19 -0.35 -19.02 3.17
CA VAL A 19 0.64 -18.35 2.30
C VAL A 19 0.47 -18.79 0.83
N LEU A 20 0.28 -20.10 0.58
CA LEU A 20 0.05 -20.63 -0.76
C LEU A 20 -1.29 -20.12 -1.35
N PHE A 21 -2.33 -20.02 -0.54
CA PHE A 21 -3.62 -19.46 -0.96
C PHE A 21 -3.48 -17.98 -1.32
N ARG A 22 -2.76 -17.19 -0.55
CA ARG A 22 -2.44 -15.80 -0.88
C ARG A 22 -1.62 -15.67 -2.16
N LEU A 23 -0.60 -16.52 -2.34
CA LEU A 23 0.17 -16.58 -3.59
C LEU A 23 -0.70 -16.97 -4.78
N TYR A 24 -1.61 -17.93 -4.64
CA TYR A 24 -2.53 -18.34 -5.70
C TYR A 24 -3.50 -17.24 -6.11
N THR A 25 -4.03 -16.46 -5.16
CA THR A 25 -4.93 -15.33 -5.45
C THR A 25 -4.21 -14.14 -6.09
N VAL A 26 -2.92 -13.96 -5.82
CA VAL A 26 -2.09 -12.91 -6.42
C VAL A 26 -1.56 -13.32 -7.81
N LEU A 27 -1.17 -14.59 -8.01
CA LEU A 27 -0.67 -15.09 -9.31
C LEU A 27 -1.78 -15.57 -10.27
N GLY A 28 -3.01 -15.78 -9.79
CA GLY A 28 -4.10 -16.44 -10.53
C GLY A 28 -4.87 -15.58 -11.53
N ARG A 29 -4.52 -14.34 -11.79
CA ARG A 29 -5.16 -13.51 -12.82
C ARG A 29 -4.27 -13.33 -14.05
N ARG A 30 -4.08 -14.42 -14.79
CA ARG A 30 -3.62 -14.36 -16.18
C ARG A 30 -4.81 -13.94 -17.05
N THR A 31 -4.91 -12.67 -17.41
CA THR A 31 -5.68 -12.23 -18.58
C THR A 31 -4.71 -12.23 -19.77
N GLY A 32 -4.64 -13.37 -20.45
CA GLY A 32 -3.92 -13.47 -21.70
C GLY A 32 -4.72 -12.86 -22.84
N HIS A 33 -4.17 -11.85 -23.47
CA HIS A 33 -4.42 -11.56 -24.87
C HIS A 33 -3.05 -11.45 -25.52
N GLU A 34 -2.72 -12.47 -26.28
CA GLU A 34 -1.49 -12.56 -27.06
C GLU A 34 -1.77 -12.00 -28.45
N PRO A 35 -1.20 -10.85 -28.84
CA PRO A 35 -1.18 -10.45 -30.24
C PRO A 35 0.02 -11.10 -30.93
N GLN A 36 -0.23 -11.78 -32.06
CA GLN A 36 0.79 -12.32 -32.96
C GLN A 36 1.76 -11.23 -33.44
N PRO A 37 3.05 -11.57 -33.58
CA PRO A 37 4.05 -10.62 -34.06
C PRO A 37 3.96 -10.44 -35.56
N PRO A 38 4.05 -9.21 -36.09
CA PRO A 38 4.45 -9.00 -37.48
C PRO A 38 5.95 -9.04 -37.59
N GLU A 39 6.44 -9.87 -38.53
CA GLU A 39 7.81 -9.85 -39.01
C GLU A 39 8.12 -8.51 -39.67
N THR A 40 9.18 -7.82 -39.26
CA THR A 40 9.91 -6.95 -40.18
C THR A 40 11.31 -6.57 -39.68
N ARG A 41 12.29 -7.02 -40.47
CA ARG A 41 13.56 -6.40 -40.88
C ARG A 41 14.33 -5.48 -39.93
N THR A 42 15.50 -6.00 -39.66
CA THR A 42 16.71 -5.43 -39.10
C THR A 42 17.28 -4.25 -39.88
N LEU A 43 17.71 -3.20 -39.16
CA LEU A 43 18.91 -2.40 -39.44
C LEU A 43 19.60 -2.02 -38.12
N PRO A 44 20.94 -2.03 -38.06
CA PRO A 44 21.66 -1.90 -36.79
C PRO A 44 21.98 -0.45 -36.48
N GLN A 45 21.75 -0.06 -35.23
CA GLN A 45 22.25 1.18 -34.66
C GLN A 45 22.89 0.91 -33.27
N PRO A 46 24.09 1.45 -33.01
CA PRO A 46 24.79 1.15 -31.77
C PRO A 46 24.22 1.99 -30.63
N ASP A 47 23.63 1.32 -29.63
CA ASP A 47 23.14 1.97 -28.44
C ASP A 47 23.97 1.63 -27.22
N THR A 48 24.71 2.62 -26.81
CA THR A 48 25.20 2.77 -25.44
C THR A 48 24.05 3.27 -24.58
N ARG A 49 23.29 2.36 -23.96
CA ARG A 49 22.36 2.71 -22.90
C ARG A 49 22.49 1.73 -21.74
N ALA A 50 22.85 2.25 -20.59
CA ALA A 50 22.89 1.51 -19.33
C ALA A 50 21.52 0.81 -19.07
N PRO A 51 21.52 -0.39 -18.43
CA PRO A 51 20.28 -1.10 -18.18
C PRO A 51 19.41 -0.29 -17.22
N ALA A 52 18.30 0.23 -17.76
CA ALA A 52 17.24 0.77 -16.93
C ALA A 52 16.61 -0.37 -16.14
N ALA A 53 16.48 -0.19 -14.83
CA ALA A 53 15.69 -1.08 -13.99
C ALA A 53 14.28 -1.29 -14.59
N PRO A 54 13.70 -2.50 -14.45
CA PRO A 54 12.38 -2.78 -15.03
C PRO A 54 11.37 -1.79 -14.50
N ALA A 55 10.89 -0.93 -15.39
CA ALA A 55 9.77 -0.07 -15.10
C ALA A 55 8.55 -0.97 -14.85
N LEU A 56 7.98 -0.89 -13.66
CA LEU A 56 6.65 -1.43 -13.39
C LEU A 56 5.68 -0.82 -14.41
N PRO A 57 4.77 -1.62 -15.01
CA PRO A 57 3.83 -1.09 -15.99
C PRO A 57 3.05 0.07 -15.37
N ASP A 58 2.76 1.10 -16.17
CA ASP A 58 2.04 2.35 -15.80
C ASP A 58 0.59 2.10 -15.34
N SER A 59 0.41 1.22 -14.36
CA SER A 59 -0.89 0.95 -13.73
C SER A 59 -1.44 2.21 -13.03
N ALA A 60 -0.55 3.09 -12.58
CA ALA A 60 -0.95 4.33 -11.95
C ALA A 60 -1.54 5.33 -12.94
N GLY A 61 -1.01 5.40 -14.17
CA GLY A 61 -1.44 6.39 -15.16
C GLY A 61 -2.89 6.18 -15.62
N ASN A 62 -3.22 4.96 -16.03
CA ASN A 62 -4.56 4.63 -16.52
C ASN A 62 -5.61 4.72 -15.39
N GLY A 63 -5.31 4.16 -14.21
CA GLY A 63 -6.24 4.22 -13.08
C GLY A 63 -6.50 5.64 -12.57
N LEU A 64 -5.50 6.53 -12.58
CA LEU A 64 -5.70 7.95 -12.26
C LEU A 64 -6.60 8.66 -13.27
N LEU A 65 -6.44 8.35 -14.56
CA LEU A 65 -7.30 8.90 -15.60
C LEU A 65 -8.75 8.45 -15.42
N ASP A 66 -8.97 7.17 -15.13
CA ASP A 66 -10.30 6.62 -14.86
C ASP A 66 -10.96 7.32 -13.66
N ILE A 67 -10.20 7.57 -12.59
CA ILE A 67 -10.68 8.32 -11.42
C ILE A 67 -11.03 9.75 -11.80
N GLN A 68 -10.17 10.46 -12.56
CA GLN A 68 -10.42 11.83 -13.01
C GLN A 68 -11.64 11.95 -13.92
N LEU A 69 -11.89 10.97 -14.78
CA LEU A 69 -13.06 10.93 -15.65
C LEU A 69 -14.35 10.69 -14.84
N ALA A 70 -14.28 9.86 -13.80
CA ALA A 70 -15.42 9.53 -12.94
C ALA A 70 -15.70 10.62 -11.90
N ASP A 71 -14.66 11.31 -11.43
CA ASP A 71 -14.73 12.43 -10.46
C ASP A 71 -13.96 13.63 -10.99
N ARG A 72 -14.68 14.57 -11.61
CA ARG A 72 -14.09 15.80 -12.15
C ARG A 72 -13.49 16.73 -11.09
N GLY A 73 -13.83 16.53 -9.83
CA GLY A 73 -13.28 17.27 -8.69
C GLY A 73 -11.98 16.67 -8.14
N PHE A 74 -11.56 15.50 -8.64
CA PHE A 74 -10.32 14.89 -8.20
C PHE A 74 -9.09 15.65 -8.70
N ASP A 75 -8.26 16.09 -7.79
CA ASP A 75 -6.96 16.70 -8.03
C ASP A 75 -5.84 15.89 -7.41
N LYS A 76 -4.88 15.46 -8.21
CA LYS A 76 -3.75 14.61 -7.80
C LYS A 76 -2.87 15.28 -6.73
N ALA A 77 -2.59 16.59 -6.89
CA ALA A 77 -1.70 17.30 -5.96
C ALA A 77 -2.37 17.46 -4.60
N ARG A 78 -3.65 17.84 -4.60
CA ARG A 78 -4.47 17.95 -3.40
C ARG A 78 -4.64 16.61 -2.70
N PHE A 79 -4.82 15.52 -3.46
CA PHE A 79 -4.87 14.16 -2.91
C PHE A 79 -3.57 13.81 -2.19
N LEU A 80 -2.40 14.03 -2.82
CA LEU A 80 -1.10 13.73 -2.20
C LEU A 80 -0.84 14.56 -0.95
N GLU A 81 -1.25 15.83 -0.93
CA GLU A 81 -1.18 16.67 0.28
C GLU A 81 -2.05 16.11 1.41
N GLY A 82 -3.29 15.73 1.09
CA GLY A 82 -4.19 15.06 2.04
C GLY A 82 -3.64 13.73 2.53
N ALA A 83 -3.05 12.92 1.65
CA ALA A 83 -2.44 11.64 2.00
C ALA A 83 -1.24 11.81 2.93
N ARG A 84 -0.38 12.82 2.73
CA ARG A 84 0.72 13.17 3.65
C ARG A 84 0.18 13.55 5.04
N THR A 85 -0.86 14.38 5.05
CA THR A 85 -1.51 14.79 6.31
C THR A 85 -2.11 13.59 7.04
N ALA A 86 -2.83 12.72 6.32
CA ALA A 86 -3.40 11.50 6.89
C ALA A 86 -2.31 10.57 7.44
N TYR A 87 -1.21 10.38 6.70
CA TYR A 87 -0.07 9.58 7.16
C TYR A 87 0.48 10.10 8.49
N GLN A 88 0.72 11.42 8.61
CA GLN A 88 1.22 12.04 9.84
C GLN A 88 0.24 11.86 11.01
N MET A 89 -1.06 12.07 10.76
CA MET A 89 -2.09 11.93 11.79
C MET A 89 -2.19 10.49 12.29
N ILE A 90 -2.20 9.52 11.37
CA ILE A 90 -2.28 8.10 11.69
C ILE A 90 -1.03 7.64 12.45
N GLN A 91 0.18 8.00 11.99
CA GLN A 91 1.41 7.63 12.68
C GLN A 91 1.50 8.23 14.09
N LYS A 92 1.08 9.49 14.25
CA LYS A 92 1.03 10.15 15.56
C LYS A 92 0.02 9.47 16.50
N ALA A 93 -1.20 9.19 16.02
CA ALA A 93 -2.23 8.52 16.80
C ALA A 93 -1.83 7.08 17.15
N PHE A 94 -1.24 6.34 16.20
CA PHE A 94 -0.71 5.01 16.42
C PHE A 94 0.40 5.00 17.49
N ALA A 95 1.37 5.90 17.40
CA ALA A 95 2.44 6.01 18.38
C ALA A 95 1.93 6.31 19.79
N ALA A 96 0.91 7.16 19.90
CA ALA A 96 0.25 7.49 21.17
C ALA A 96 -0.70 6.41 21.67
N GLY A 97 -1.11 5.45 20.83
CA GLY A 97 -2.14 4.46 21.14
C GLY A 97 -3.56 5.05 21.13
N ASP A 98 -3.76 6.19 20.46
CA ASP A 98 -5.06 6.88 20.38
C ASP A 98 -5.98 6.26 19.34
N ARG A 99 -6.77 5.28 19.78
CA ARG A 99 -7.73 4.55 18.93
C ARG A 99 -8.87 5.44 18.44
N LEU A 100 -9.26 6.44 19.21
CA LEU A 100 -10.36 7.34 18.83
C LEU A 100 -9.95 8.23 17.65
N ALA A 101 -8.71 8.70 17.64
CA ALA A 101 -8.15 9.47 16.53
C ALA A 101 -7.92 8.62 15.26
N LEU A 102 -7.66 7.31 15.40
CA LEU A 102 -7.49 6.39 14.27
C LEU A 102 -8.80 6.06 13.57
N LYS A 103 -9.89 5.91 14.30
CA LYS A 103 -11.18 5.42 13.81
C LYS A 103 -11.70 6.12 12.54
N PRO A 104 -11.69 7.45 12.41
CA PRO A 104 -12.20 8.12 11.21
C PRO A 104 -11.27 8.03 10.00
N LEU A 105 -10.04 7.58 10.18
CA LEU A 105 -8.98 7.55 9.14
C LEU A 105 -8.77 6.16 8.53
N LEU A 106 -9.20 5.11 9.23
CA LEU A 106 -8.92 3.71 8.90
C LEU A 106 -10.22 2.95 8.59
N SER A 107 -10.14 1.98 7.67
CA SER A 107 -11.18 0.96 7.55
C SER A 107 -11.22 0.07 8.80
N GLU A 108 -12.33 -0.65 9.01
CA GLU A 108 -12.48 -1.54 10.17
C GLU A 108 -11.37 -2.59 10.25
N ASP A 109 -10.99 -3.19 9.11
CA ASP A 109 -9.95 -4.21 9.05
C ASP A 109 -8.57 -3.66 9.43
N VAL A 110 -8.22 -2.47 8.90
CA VAL A 110 -6.94 -1.81 9.22
C VAL A 110 -6.95 -1.33 10.67
N LEU A 111 -8.06 -0.78 11.14
CA LEU A 111 -8.20 -0.35 12.54
C LEU A 111 -7.99 -1.53 13.49
N GLY A 112 -8.61 -2.69 13.22
CA GLY A 112 -8.45 -3.89 14.03
C GLY A 112 -6.98 -4.35 14.10
N ALA A 113 -6.25 -4.30 12.98
CA ALA A 113 -4.83 -4.64 12.94
C ALA A 113 -3.99 -3.65 13.77
N PHE A 114 -4.26 -2.35 13.64
CA PHE A 114 -3.57 -1.30 14.42
C PHE A 114 -3.85 -1.43 15.92
N GLU A 115 -5.11 -1.70 16.30
CA GLU A 115 -5.49 -1.91 17.70
C GLU A 115 -4.82 -3.14 18.31
N ALA A 116 -4.68 -4.23 17.54
CA ALA A 116 -3.95 -5.42 17.96
C ALA A 116 -2.47 -5.09 18.25
N HIS A 117 -1.80 -4.38 17.34
CA HIS A 117 -0.41 -3.95 17.54
C HIS A 117 -0.24 -2.99 18.73
N ILE A 118 -1.18 -2.05 18.94
CA ILE A 118 -1.17 -1.17 20.12
C ILE A 118 -1.30 -2.00 21.41
N ALA A 119 -2.19 -2.99 21.41
CA ALA A 119 -2.41 -3.85 22.58
C ALA A 119 -1.17 -4.73 22.87
N GLU A 120 -0.59 -5.32 21.84
CA GLU A 120 0.61 -6.17 21.95
C GLU A 120 1.82 -5.38 22.47
N ARG A 121 1.99 -4.15 21.98
CA ARG A 121 3.09 -3.27 22.40
C ARG A 121 2.99 -2.84 23.85
N GLY A 122 1.78 -2.74 24.43
CA GLY A 122 1.52 -2.46 25.84
C GLY A 122 1.87 -1.05 26.31
N GLY A 123 2.08 -0.09 25.39
CA GLY A 123 2.42 1.30 25.74
C GLY A 123 2.66 2.18 24.50
N PRO A 124 3.14 3.42 24.69
CA PRO A 124 3.52 4.30 23.58
C PRO A 124 4.63 3.68 22.70
N ALA A 125 4.67 4.05 21.42
CA ALA A 125 5.75 3.61 20.56
C ALA A 125 7.08 4.21 21.02
N LYS A 126 8.15 3.43 20.87
CA LYS A 126 9.51 3.90 21.13
C LYS A 126 10.00 4.81 20.01
N GLU A 127 9.59 4.51 18.78
CA GLU A 127 9.92 5.30 17.61
C GLU A 127 8.72 6.16 17.21
N THR A 128 9.00 7.39 16.78
CA THR A 128 8.01 8.35 16.32
C THR A 128 8.41 8.90 14.96
N LEU A 129 7.42 9.30 14.17
CA LEU A 129 7.64 9.91 12.87
C LEU A 129 8.37 11.25 13.02
N ALA A 130 9.58 11.34 12.47
CA ALA A 130 10.35 12.57 12.38
C ALA A 130 9.94 13.43 11.18
N GLY A 131 9.61 12.78 10.04
CA GLY A 131 9.14 13.48 8.84
C GLY A 131 8.90 12.56 7.66
N ILE A 132 8.29 13.12 6.61
CA ILE A 132 8.09 12.46 5.32
C ILE A 132 9.05 13.11 4.32
N THR A 133 9.97 12.33 3.77
CA THR A 133 10.96 12.82 2.80
C THR A 133 10.44 12.74 1.36
N ASP A 134 9.57 11.76 1.05
CA ASP A 134 8.93 11.62 -0.26
C ASP A 134 7.54 11.00 -0.13
N ALA A 135 6.64 11.34 -1.06
CA ALA A 135 5.37 10.66 -1.25
C ALA A 135 4.96 10.73 -2.71
N ARG A 136 4.73 9.57 -3.31
CA ARG A 136 4.36 9.44 -4.72
C ARG A 136 3.27 8.40 -4.90
N ILE A 137 2.41 8.60 -5.90
CA ILE A 137 1.41 7.61 -6.27
C ILE A 137 2.13 6.43 -6.94
N ALA A 138 1.98 5.25 -6.37
CA ALA A 138 2.55 4.01 -6.86
C ALA A 138 1.56 3.24 -7.75
N ALA A 139 0.26 3.27 -7.40
CA ALA A 139 -0.81 2.63 -8.17
C ALA A 139 -2.12 3.39 -8.00
N ALA A 140 -3.03 3.23 -8.95
CA ALA A 140 -4.39 3.72 -8.87
C ALA A 140 -5.33 2.79 -9.62
N SER A 141 -6.56 2.64 -9.13
CA SER A 141 -7.60 1.85 -9.78
C SER A 141 -8.98 2.38 -9.46
N LEU A 142 -9.94 2.12 -10.35
CA LEU A 142 -11.35 2.41 -10.15
C LEU A 142 -12.15 1.13 -10.40
N HIS A 143 -12.74 0.56 -9.34
CA HIS A 143 -13.58 -0.62 -9.43
C HIS A 143 -14.92 -0.38 -8.71
N ASN A 144 -16.04 -0.71 -9.35
CA ASN A 144 -17.38 -0.61 -8.75
C ASN A 144 -17.67 0.75 -8.11
N ARG A 145 -17.19 1.86 -8.74
CA ARG A 145 -17.27 3.23 -8.22
C ARG A 145 -16.47 3.49 -6.95
N ILE A 146 -15.56 2.61 -6.59
CA ILE A 146 -14.58 2.83 -5.52
C ILE A 146 -13.25 3.17 -6.17
N ALA A 147 -12.75 4.36 -5.89
CA ALA A 147 -11.40 4.76 -6.27
C ALA A 147 -10.43 4.29 -5.20
N GLU A 148 -9.37 3.61 -5.62
CA GLU A 148 -8.26 3.20 -4.76
C GLU A 148 -6.96 3.78 -5.29
N ILE A 149 -6.18 4.39 -4.41
CA ILE A 149 -4.89 4.99 -4.75
C ILE A 149 -3.85 4.54 -3.72
N THR A 150 -2.81 3.86 -4.21
CA THR A 150 -1.67 3.47 -3.39
C THR A 150 -0.59 4.54 -3.47
N VAL A 151 -0.17 5.03 -2.31
CA VAL A 151 0.91 6.00 -2.17
C VAL A 151 2.12 5.32 -1.55
N ALA A 152 3.28 5.48 -2.17
CA ALA A 152 4.56 5.12 -1.59
C ALA A 152 5.08 6.32 -0.80
N PHE A 153 5.21 6.15 0.50
CA PHE A 153 5.83 7.13 1.41
C PHE A 153 7.25 6.70 1.72
N ARG A 154 8.17 7.66 1.69
CA ARG A 154 9.47 7.52 2.34
C ARG A 154 9.46 8.42 3.56
N ALA A 155 9.62 7.83 4.72
CA ALA A 155 9.48 8.51 6.00
C ALA A 155 10.67 8.21 6.90
N GLN A 156 11.00 9.16 7.75
CA GLN A 156 12.03 9.02 8.77
C GLN A 156 11.39 8.88 10.13
N PHE A 157 11.82 7.85 10.86
CA PHE A 157 11.43 7.62 12.25
C PHE A 157 12.63 7.82 13.17
N THR A 158 12.37 8.20 14.41
CA THR A 158 13.41 8.40 15.42
C THR A 158 12.98 7.87 16.78
N ASP A 159 13.94 7.30 17.51
CA ASP A 159 13.83 6.95 18.93
C ASP A 159 14.44 8.02 19.86
N GLY A 160 14.83 9.18 19.28
CA GLY A 160 15.52 10.26 19.97
C GLY A 160 17.05 10.19 19.85
N THR A 161 17.60 9.05 19.46
CA THR A 161 19.06 8.85 19.27
C THR A 161 19.37 8.43 17.84
N ASN A 162 18.62 7.49 17.30
CA ASN A 162 18.77 6.95 15.96
C ASN A 162 17.67 7.45 15.04
N GLN A 163 17.96 7.48 13.73
CA GLN A 163 16.97 7.71 12.67
C GLN A 163 16.99 6.54 11.71
N ASN A 164 15.79 6.08 11.36
CA ASN A 164 15.56 5.01 10.41
C ASN A 164 14.71 5.51 9.25
N ASP A 165 15.12 5.22 8.01
CA ASP A 165 14.32 5.47 6.81
C ASP A 165 13.42 4.25 6.56
N ILE A 166 12.13 4.49 6.39
CA ILE A 166 11.13 3.44 6.11
C ILE A 166 10.41 3.79 4.81
N THR A 167 10.15 2.78 3.99
CA THR A 167 9.28 2.88 2.82
C THR A 167 7.99 2.15 3.09
N ASP A 168 6.87 2.88 3.09
CA ASP A 168 5.53 2.36 3.31
C ASP A 168 4.68 2.50 2.04
N LEU A 169 3.92 1.46 1.71
CA LEU A 169 2.88 1.51 0.69
C LEU A 169 1.51 1.54 1.36
N TRP A 170 0.80 2.64 1.23
CA TRP A 170 -0.52 2.83 1.82
C TRP A 170 -1.58 3.01 0.75
N THR A 171 -2.64 2.22 0.81
CA THR A 171 -3.77 2.30 -0.13
C THR A 171 -4.93 3.01 0.54
N PHE A 172 -5.34 4.12 -0.07
CA PHE A 172 -6.51 4.90 0.32
C PHE A 172 -7.66 4.61 -0.64
N ALA A 173 -8.87 4.49 -0.11
CA ALA A 173 -10.08 4.29 -0.89
C ALA A 173 -11.13 5.38 -0.62
N ARG A 174 -11.92 5.67 -1.66
CA ARG A 174 -13.09 6.57 -1.57
C ARG A 174 -14.14 6.18 -2.62
N PRO A 175 -15.43 6.05 -2.24
CA PRO A 175 -16.51 5.91 -3.21
C PRO A 175 -16.68 7.19 -4.05
N ILE A 176 -16.80 7.05 -5.36
CA ILE A 176 -17.07 8.17 -6.27
C ILE A 176 -18.50 8.69 -6.07
N GLY A 177 -18.62 9.99 -5.86
CA GLY A 177 -19.91 10.64 -5.60
C GLY A 177 -20.41 10.52 -4.17
N ALA A 178 -19.58 10.05 -3.23
CA ALA A 178 -19.89 10.11 -1.81
C ALA A 178 -19.98 11.56 -1.34
N SER A 179 -20.88 11.83 -0.40
CA SER A 179 -21.01 13.15 0.25
C SER A 179 -19.80 13.47 1.12
N ASP A 180 -19.15 12.44 1.66
CA ASP A 180 -17.90 12.56 2.41
C ASP A 180 -16.72 12.61 1.43
N PRO A 181 -15.94 13.71 1.39
CA PRO A 181 -14.78 13.84 0.52
C PRO A 181 -13.54 13.09 1.03
N ASN A 182 -13.59 12.53 2.24
CA ASN A 182 -12.44 11.95 2.90
C ASN A 182 -12.04 10.60 2.28
N TRP A 183 -10.75 10.38 2.21
CA TRP A 183 -10.15 9.11 1.85
C TRP A 183 -9.84 8.31 3.11
N VAL A 184 -10.16 7.03 3.08
CA VAL A 184 -9.96 6.10 4.19
C VAL A 184 -8.81 5.16 3.85
N LEU A 185 -7.91 4.90 4.78
CA LEU A 185 -6.85 3.91 4.63
C LEU A 185 -7.43 2.50 4.70
N VAL A 186 -7.28 1.73 3.63
CA VAL A 186 -7.84 0.38 3.49
C VAL A 186 -6.80 -0.72 3.46
N ALA A 187 -5.52 -0.38 3.20
CA ALA A 187 -4.43 -1.35 3.27
C ALA A 187 -3.10 -0.65 3.54
N THR A 188 -2.21 -1.36 4.22
CA THR A 188 -0.81 -0.98 4.41
C THR A 188 0.09 -2.15 4.08
N SER A 189 1.23 -1.89 3.44
CA SER A 189 2.34 -2.83 3.35
C SER A 189 3.63 -2.04 3.57
N GLY A 190 4.51 -2.54 4.45
CA GLY A 190 5.85 -1.98 4.66
C GLY A 190 6.87 -2.83 3.93
N GLU A 191 7.83 -2.24 3.23
CA GLU A 191 9.09 -2.89 2.92
C GLU A 191 10.01 -2.68 4.13
N ALA A 192 10.22 -3.74 4.90
CA ALA A 192 11.34 -3.78 5.84
C ALA A 192 12.62 -3.76 5.02
N SER A 193 13.43 -2.72 5.19
CA SER A 193 14.79 -2.63 4.64
C SER A 193 15.72 -3.55 5.41
#